data_5ccf1627952b41210a559d3981e2300d
#
_entry.id   5ccf1627952b41210a559d3981e2300d
#
_cell.length_a   1.000
_cell.length_b   1.000
_cell.length_c   1.000
_cell.angle_alpha   90.00
_cell.angle_beta   90.00
_cell.angle_gamma   90.00
#
_symmetry.space_group_name_H-M   'P 1'
#
loop_
_entity.id
_entity.type
_entity.pdbx_description
1 polymer ?
#
loop_
_entity_poly.entity_id
_entity_poly.type
_entity_poly.pdbx_seq_one_letter_code
_entity_poly.pdbx_strand_id
1 'polypeptide(L)'
;GYTSGNPTEVEATMAIPLLSREEKIQGGALVARMLAAEGVDTAFGIIDGTYVGLVANLKPHGIRLITPRHETSAAHMAGAYARLTGKLGVCLASNGPGVANVLPGVAVENAEGNRVLLITSCRREGITYPDRGGAFQYFPQVEVTRPMTKHSVFVPSIERLAELLRAA
;
A
#
# COMPACT_ATOMS: atom_id res chain seq x y z
N GLY A 1 -35.66 -35.43 10.33
CA GLY A 1 -34.75 -35.51 9.19
C GLY A 1 -33.79 -34.37 9.25
N TYR A 2 -32.54 -34.62 9.67
CA TYR A 2 -31.44 -33.67 9.56
C TYR A 2 -30.96 -33.69 8.09
N THR A 3 -31.07 -32.58 7.39
CA THR A 3 -30.43 -32.40 6.08
C THR A 3 -28.99 -31.93 6.31
N SER A 4 -28.03 -32.76 5.94
CA SER A 4 -26.61 -32.47 5.91
C SER A 4 -26.31 -31.44 4.83
N GLY A 5 -26.00 -30.19 5.24
CA GLY A 5 -25.45 -29.19 4.37
C GLY A 5 -24.03 -29.60 3.95
N ASN A 6 -23.76 -29.49 2.67
CA ASN A 6 -22.51 -29.87 2.03
C ASN A 6 -21.38 -28.91 2.46
N PRO A 7 -20.24 -29.37 3.01
CA PRO A 7 -19.17 -28.49 3.51
C PRO A 7 -18.31 -27.83 2.43
N THR A 8 -18.63 -27.99 1.17
CA THR A 8 -17.74 -27.61 0.05
C THR A 8 -17.87 -26.20 -0.48
N GLU A 9 -18.79 -25.36 0.03
CA GLU A 9 -18.95 -23.98 -0.47
C GLU A 9 -18.24 -22.89 0.34
N VAL A 10 -17.74 -23.19 1.53
CA VAL A 10 -17.11 -22.18 2.41
C VAL A 10 -15.59 -22.10 2.21
N GLU A 11 -14.94 -23.11 1.63
CA GLU A 11 -13.49 -23.13 1.41
C GLU A 11 -13.01 -22.43 0.10
N ALA A 12 -13.93 -22.05 -0.79
CA ALA A 12 -13.56 -21.51 -2.10
C ALA A 12 -13.19 -20.01 -2.11
N THR A 13 -13.28 -19.29 -0.98
CA THR A 13 -13.26 -17.80 -1.01
C THR A 13 -11.94 -17.18 -0.56
N MET A 14 -10.91 -17.93 -0.19
CA MET A 14 -9.65 -17.35 0.34
C MET A 14 -8.35 -17.82 -0.34
N ALA A 15 -8.41 -18.50 -1.45
CA ALA A 15 -7.19 -18.81 -2.19
C ALA A 15 -6.78 -17.61 -3.05
N ILE A 16 -5.77 -16.85 -2.62
CA ILE A 16 -5.07 -15.94 -3.53
C ILE A 16 -4.58 -16.79 -4.69
N PRO A 17 -4.99 -16.51 -5.94
CA PRO A 17 -4.49 -17.27 -7.07
C PRO A 17 -2.96 -17.19 -7.08
N LEU A 18 -2.28 -18.31 -6.83
CA LEU A 18 -0.83 -18.38 -6.96
C LEU A 18 -0.50 -18.05 -8.41
N LEU A 19 0.38 -17.05 -8.61
CA LEU A 19 0.94 -16.79 -9.93
C LEU A 19 1.66 -18.04 -10.41
N SER A 20 1.39 -18.47 -11.65
CA SER A 20 2.22 -19.48 -12.28
C SER A 20 3.66 -18.94 -12.39
N ARG A 21 4.65 -19.80 -12.34
CA ARG A 21 6.07 -19.40 -12.48
C ARG A 21 6.37 -18.62 -13.77
N GLU A 22 5.47 -18.67 -14.74
CA GLU A 22 5.61 -18.07 -16.07
C GLU A 22 4.82 -16.76 -16.24
N GLU A 23 3.95 -16.41 -15.28
CA GLU A 23 3.16 -15.19 -15.38
C GLU A 23 4.04 -13.95 -15.12
N LYS A 24 4.29 -13.18 -16.18
CA LYS A 24 4.97 -11.88 -16.07
C LYS A 24 3.95 -10.83 -15.65
N ILE A 25 4.09 -10.30 -14.45
CA ILE A 25 3.24 -9.25 -13.92
C ILE A 25 4.08 -8.00 -13.59
N GLN A 26 3.55 -6.83 -13.88
CA GLN A 26 4.17 -5.58 -13.45
C GLN A 26 3.98 -5.38 -11.94
N GLY A 27 4.96 -4.77 -11.27
CA GLY A 27 4.91 -4.56 -9.82
C GLY A 27 3.66 -3.81 -9.34
N GLY A 28 3.24 -2.77 -10.08
CA GLY A 28 2.01 -2.03 -9.76
C GLY A 28 0.74 -2.89 -9.86
N ALA A 29 0.67 -3.77 -10.86
CA ALA A 29 -0.45 -4.71 -11.01
C ALA A 29 -0.44 -5.76 -9.88
N LEU A 30 0.73 -6.26 -9.50
CA LEU A 30 0.87 -7.19 -8.38
C LEU A 30 0.39 -6.56 -7.06
N VAL A 31 0.80 -5.34 -6.76
CA VAL A 31 0.34 -4.62 -5.56
C VAL A 31 -1.17 -4.43 -5.59
N ALA A 32 -1.75 -3.94 -6.69
CA ALA A 32 -3.19 -3.74 -6.80
C ALA A 32 -3.97 -5.05 -6.62
N ARG A 33 -3.50 -6.16 -7.20
CA ARG A 33 -4.08 -7.50 -7.05
C ARG A 33 -4.04 -7.99 -5.60
N MET A 34 -2.92 -7.78 -4.91
CA MET A 34 -2.78 -8.15 -3.49
C MET A 34 -3.70 -7.32 -2.60
N LEU A 35 -3.77 -6.01 -2.81
CA LEU A 35 -4.67 -5.13 -2.06
C LEU A 35 -6.15 -5.54 -2.25
N ALA A 36 -6.54 -5.84 -3.49
CA ALA A 36 -7.90 -6.32 -3.78
C ALA A 36 -8.20 -7.66 -3.08
N ALA A 37 -7.24 -8.57 -3.04
CA ALA A 37 -7.36 -9.86 -2.34
C ALA A 37 -7.52 -9.70 -0.81
N GLU A 38 -6.96 -8.63 -0.24
CA GLU A 38 -7.15 -8.25 1.18
C GLU A 38 -8.45 -7.45 1.42
N GLY A 39 -9.31 -7.35 0.41
CA GLY A 39 -10.62 -6.67 0.51
C GLY A 39 -10.54 -5.14 0.44
N VAL A 40 -9.41 -4.59 -0.01
CA VAL A 40 -9.28 -3.14 -0.25
C VAL A 40 -10.09 -2.76 -1.48
N ASP A 41 -11.01 -1.82 -1.32
CA ASP A 41 -11.83 -1.25 -2.39
C ASP A 41 -11.63 0.26 -2.59
N THR A 42 -10.90 0.90 -1.68
CA THR A 42 -10.65 2.34 -1.73
C THR A 42 -9.24 2.64 -1.24
N ALA A 43 -8.53 3.47 -1.98
CA ALA A 43 -7.22 4.02 -1.62
C ALA A 43 -7.29 5.56 -1.64
N PHE A 44 -6.43 6.20 -0.87
CA PHE A 44 -6.38 7.65 -0.72
C PHE A 44 -4.97 8.15 -1.04
N GLY A 45 -4.81 9.15 -1.89
CA GLY A 45 -3.49 9.68 -2.22
C GLY A 45 -3.50 10.66 -3.38
N ILE A 46 -2.43 11.40 -3.51
CA ILE A 46 -2.23 12.35 -4.62
C ILE A 46 -1.50 11.61 -5.74
N ILE A 47 -2.04 11.68 -6.95
CA ILE A 47 -1.44 11.01 -8.12
C ILE A 47 -0.07 11.62 -8.42
N ASP A 48 0.94 10.75 -8.56
CA ASP A 48 2.30 11.14 -8.89
C ASP A 48 2.91 10.16 -9.91
N GLY A 49 3.81 10.66 -10.75
CA GLY A 49 4.46 9.86 -11.80
C GLY A 49 5.32 8.71 -11.26
N THR A 50 5.77 8.79 -10.01
CA THR A 50 6.68 7.79 -9.41
C THR A 50 5.99 6.47 -9.09
N TYR A 51 4.65 6.45 -9.00
CA TYR A 51 3.85 5.22 -8.80
C TYR A 51 2.63 5.12 -9.74
N VAL A 52 2.72 5.77 -10.89
CA VAL A 52 1.64 5.74 -11.91
C VAL A 52 1.27 4.30 -12.32
N GLY A 53 2.25 3.38 -12.33
CA GLY A 53 2.00 1.97 -12.63
C GLY A 53 1.07 1.29 -11.61
N LEU A 54 1.13 1.67 -10.33
CA LEU A 54 0.17 1.21 -9.32
C LEU A 54 -1.20 1.86 -9.57
N VAL A 55 -1.24 3.18 -9.69
CA VAL A 55 -2.49 3.94 -9.88
C VAL A 55 -3.28 3.44 -11.09
N ALA A 56 -2.62 3.17 -12.22
CA ALA A 56 -3.25 2.64 -13.43
C ALA A 56 -3.92 1.26 -13.21
N ASN A 57 -3.44 0.50 -12.23
CA ASN A 57 -3.96 -0.84 -11.92
C ASN A 57 -4.99 -0.86 -10.79
N LEU A 58 -5.23 0.22 -10.06
CA LEU A 58 -6.22 0.23 -8.97
C LEU A 58 -7.63 -0.02 -9.50
N LYS A 59 -8.10 0.79 -10.45
CA LYS A 59 -9.45 0.67 -11.02
C LYS A 59 -9.74 -0.68 -11.67
N PRO A 60 -8.84 -1.28 -12.48
CA PRO A 60 -9.03 -2.62 -13.03
C PRO A 60 -9.23 -3.72 -11.97
N HIS A 61 -8.69 -3.51 -10.76
CA HIS A 61 -8.83 -4.43 -9.63
C HIS A 61 -9.94 -4.01 -8.64
N GLY A 62 -10.85 -3.13 -9.05
CA GLY A 62 -12.00 -2.71 -8.25
C GLY A 62 -11.67 -1.71 -7.13
N ILE A 63 -10.48 -1.13 -7.13
CA ILE A 63 -10.04 -0.18 -6.10
C ILE A 63 -10.26 1.25 -6.60
N ARG A 64 -11.07 2.02 -5.89
CA ARG A 64 -11.28 3.44 -6.15
C ARG A 64 -10.17 4.27 -5.52
N LEU A 65 -9.58 5.20 -6.28
CA LEU A 65 -8.65 6.19 -5.75
C LEU A 65 -9.39 7.49 -5.44
N ILE A 66 -9.26 7.98 -4.22
CA ILE A 66 -9.73 9.29 -3.79
C ILE A 66 -8.53 10.20 -3.60
N THR A 67 -8.51 11.31 -4.32
CA THR A 67 -7.39 12.26 -4.34
C THR A 67 -7.73 13.50 -3.52
N PRO A 68 -7.13 13.66 -2.30
CA PRO A 68 -7.23 14.89 -1.53
C PRO A 68 -6.30 15.97 -2.09
N ARG A 69 -6.29 17.13 -1.43
CA ARG A 69 -5.38 18.24 -1.80
C ARG A 69 -4.07 18.26 -1.01
N HIS A 70 -3.92 17.37 -0.03
CA HIS A 70 -2.72 17.25 0.81
C HIS A 70 -2.54 15.82 1.29
N GLU A 71 -1.32 15.36 1.40
CA GLU A 71 -0.99 13.96 1.76
C GLU A 71 -1.41 13.63 3.21
N THR A 72 -1.27 14.57 4.14
CA THR A 72 -1.80 14.40 5.52
C THR A 72 -3.29 14.06 5.51
N SER A 73 -4.07 14.73 4.64
CA SER A 73 -5.49 14.42 4.50
C SER A 73 -5.74 13.02 3.95
N ALA A 74 -4.87 12.52 3.06
CA ALA A 74 -4.96 11.14 2.58
C ALA A 74 -4.80 10.12 3.71
N ALA A 75 -3.84 10.34 4.62
CA ALA A 75 -3.66 9.47 5.78
C ALA A 75 -4.89 9.49 6.71
N HIS A 76 -5.43 10.68 7.01
CA HIS A 76 -6.64 10.80 7.84
C HIS A 76 -7.87 10.17 7.17
N MET A 77 -8.03 10.33 5.86
CA MET A 77 -9.11 9.65 5.12
C MET A 77 -8.97 8.13 5.19
N ALA A 78 -7.75 7.60 5.05
CA ALA A 78 -7.48 6.17 5.18
C ALA A 78 -7.78 5.66 6.59
N GLY A 79 -7.37 6.39 7.63
CA GLY A 79 -7.65 6.05 9.03
C GLY A 79 -9.14 6.09 9.37
N ALA A 80 -9.83 7.17 8.97
CA ALA A 80 -11.28 7.29 9.16
C ALA A 80 -12.03 6.17 8.42
N TYR A 81 -11.64 5.85 7.18
CA TYR A 81 -12.20 4.76 6.42
C TYR A 81 -12.00 3.41 7.13
N ALA A 82 -10.78 3.14 7.61
CA ALA A 82 -10.49 1.90 8.34
C ALA A 82 -11.35 1.77 9.61
N ARG A 83 -11.48 2.85 10.38
CA ARG A 83 -12.27 2.90 11.62
C ARG A 83 -13.76 2.65 11.36
N LEU A 84 -14.32 3.29 10.32
CA LEU A 84 -15.75 3.20 10.03
C LEU A 84 -16.17 1.89 9.36
N THR A 85 -15.29 1.30 8.55
CA THR A 85 -15.61 0.11 7.74
C THR A 85 -15.04 -1.20 8.30
N GLY A 86 -14.08 -1.12 9.19
CA GLY A 86 -13.29 -2.28 9.64
C GLY A 86 -12.30 -2.82 8.60
N LYS A 87 -12.23 -2.22 7.41
CA LYS A 87 -11.31 -2.61 6.33
C LYS A 87 -9.92 -1.97 6.52
N LEU A 88 -8.96 -2.41 5.72
CA LEU A 88 -7.64 -1.78 5.65
C LEU A 88 -7.75 -0.44 4.94
N GLY A 89 -7.31 0.65 5.56
CA GLY A 89 -7.16 1.94 4.92
C GLY A 89 -5.83 2.00 4.17
N VAL A 90 -5.85 2.36 2.89
CA VAL A 90 -4.63 2.45 2.08
C VAL A 90 -4.34 3.91 1.75
N CYS A 91 -3.16 4.38 2.15
CA CYS A 91 -2.66 5.71 1.85
C CYS A 91 -1.48 5.63 0.88
N LEU A 92 -1.49 6.45 -0.17
CA LEU A 92 -0.43 6.54 -1.16
C LEU A 92 0.25 7.90 -1.06
N ALA A 93 1.58 7.92 -1.02
CA ALA A 93 2.38 9.14 -1.04
C ALA A 93 3.58 8.99 -1.98
N SER A 94 3.89 10.05 -2.73
CA SER A 94 5.10 10.06 -3.54
C SER A 94 6.34 10.15 -2.66
N ASN A 95 7.46 9.68 -3.17
CA ASN A 95 8.74 9.78 -2.48
C ASN A 95 9.17 11.25 -2.26
N GLY A 96 9.95 11.50 -1.24
CA GLY A 96 10.43 12.83 -0.90
C GLY A 96 9.33 13.70 -0.27
N PRO A 97 8.96 14.82 -0.89
CA PRO A 97 7.97 15.75 -0.33
C PRO A 97 6.64 15.11 0.05
N GLY A 98 6.14 14.15 -0.74
CA GLY A 98 4.90 13.46 -0.44
C GLY A 98 4.98 12.67 0.88
N VAL A 99 6.09 11.96 1.10
CA VAL A 99 6.32 11.29 2.40
C VAL A 99 6.45 12.30 3.52
N ALA A 100 7.20 13.39 3.34
CA ALA A 100 7.33 14.43 4.37
C ALA A 100 5.96 15.01 4.75
N ASN A 101 5.11 15.28 3.76
CA ASN A 101 3.78 15.84 3.97
C ASN A 101 2.78 14.86 4.61
N VAL A 102 2.95 13.56 4.45
CA VAL A 102 2.03 12.57 5.02
C VAL A 102 2.30 12.27 6.49
N LEU A 103 3.51 12.58 6.99
CA LEU A 103 3.96 12.21 8.35
C LEU A 103 3.01 12.65 9.48
N PRO A 104 2.47 13.89 9.51
CA PRO A 104 1.56 14.29 10.58
C PRO A 104 0.33 13.38 10.66
N GLY A 105 -0.24 13.03 9.50
CA GLY A 105 -1.37 12.10 9.43
C GLY A 105 -1.00 10.69 9.89
N VAL A 106 0.11 10.16 9.40
CA VAL A 106 0.59 8.81 9.80
C VAL A 106 0.82 8.73 11.31
N ALA A 107 1.43 9.75 11.90
CA ALA A 107 1.67 9.80 13.35
C ALA A 107 0.35 9.73 14.15
N VAL A 108 -0.66 10.48 13.73
CA VAL A 108 -1.99 10.46 14.37
C VAL A 108 -2.66 9.11 14.20
N GLU A 109 -2.69 8.58 12.98
CA GLU A 109 -3.36 7.30 12.72
C GLU A 109 -2.71 6.13 13.46
N ASN A 110 -1.38 6.15 13.62
CA ASN A 110 -0.66 5.18 14.45
C ASN A 110 -0.99 5.32 15.93
N ALA A 111 -1.04 6.55 16.45
CA ALA A 111 -1.40 6.81 17.86
C ALA A 111 -2.84 6.37 18.17
N GLU A 112 -3.75 6.54 17.23
CA GLU A 112 -5.14 6.12 17.32
C GLU A 112 -5.36 4.60 17.08
N GLY A 113 -4.29 3.87 16.71
CA GLY A 113 -4.36 2.43 16.44
C GLY A 113 -5.17 2.06 15.19
N ASN A 114 -5.31 2.99 14.24
CA ASN A 114 -6.03 2.74 13.00
C ASN A 114 -5.21 1.85 12.05
N ARG A 115 -5.88 0.93 11.36
CA ARG A 115 -5.25 0.02 10.39
C ARG A 115 -5.02 0.73 9.07
N VAL A 116 -3.88 1.42 8.95
CA VAL A 116 -3.50 2.15 7.75
C VAL A 116 -2.22 1.56 7.17
N LEU A 117 -2.25 1.20 5.90
CA LEU A 117 -1.10 0.85 5.10
C LEU A 117 -0.66 2.06 4.29
N LEU A 118 0.51 2.61 4.59
CA LEU A 118 1.15 3.64 3.78
C LEU A 118 2.05 2.97 2.72
N ILE A 119 1.74 3.20 1.46
CA ILE A 119 2.58 2.79 0.33
C ILE A 119 3.25 4.02 -0.26
N THR A 120 4.58 3.99 -0.32
CA THR A 120 5.36 5.06 -0.93
C THR A 120 6.21 4.54 -2.07
N SER A 121 6.45 5.38 -3.06
CA SER A 121 7.49 5.11 -4.06
C SER A 121 8.87 5.40 -3.46
N CYS A 122 9.90 4.94 -4.14
CA CYS A 122 11.29 5.26 -3.82
C CYS A 122 12.06 5.60 -5.09
N ARG A 123 13.22 6.20 -4.95
CA ARG A 123 14.13 6.40 -6.07
C ARG A 123 14.81 5.09 -6.45
N ARG A 124 15.21 4.97 -7.71
CA ARG A 124 15.95 3.81 -8.22
C ARG A 124 17.25 3.61 -7.44
N GLU A 125 17.71 2.39 -7.35
CA GLU A 125 18.87 1.97 -6.58
C GLU A 125 20.13 2.80 -6.82
N GLY A 126 20.47 3.14 -8.05
CA GLY A 126 21.64 3.96 -8.39
C GLY A 126 21.61 5.41 -7.86
N ILE A 127 20.48 5.85 -7.26
CA ILE A 127 20.36 7.14 -6.57
C ILE A 127 20.37 6.96 -5.06
N THR A 128 19.74 5.87 -4.57
CA THR A 128 19.58 5.61 -3.14
C THR A 128 20.81 4.99 -2.50
N TYR A 129 21.67 4.31 -3.28
CA TYR A 129 22.86 3.67 -2.73
C TYR A 129 24.04 3.70 -3.72
N PRO A 130 25.23 4.19 -3.30
CA PRO A 130 25.40 5.02 -2.11
C PRO A 130 24.57 6.30 -2.21
N ASP A 131 24.19 6.88 -1.07
CA ASP A 131 23.49 8.16 -1.07
C ASP A 131 24.39 9.22 -1.72
N ARG A 132 23.96 9.70 -2.88
CA ARG A 132 24.72 10.68 -3.66
C ARG A 132 24.33 12.12 -3.33
N GLY A 133 23.35 12.31 -2.44
CA GLY A 133 22.82 13.63 -2.11
C GLY A 133 22.18 14.36 -3.31
N GLY A 134 21.53 15.48 -3.05
CA GLY A 134 21.08 16.40 -4.09
C GLY A 134 20.05 15.87 -5.11
N ALA A 135 19.66 14.61 -5.02
CA ALA A 135 18.62 14.06 -5.87
C ALA A 135 17.25 14.53 -5.36
N PHE A 136 16.53 15.26 -6.20
CA PHE A 136 15.16 15.69 -5.92
C PHE A 136 14.30 14.49 -5.51
N GLN A 137 13.49 14.63 -4.49
CA GLN A 137 12.61 13.59 -3.95
C GLN A 137 13.33 12.42 -3.24
N TYR A 138 14.61 12.52 -2.91
CA TYR A 138 15.29 11.51 -2.12
C TYR A 138 15.52 11.97 -0.68
N PHE A 139 15.17 11.13 0.28
CA PHE A 139 15.61 11.16 1.68
C PHE A 139 15.34 9.78 2.31
N PRO A 140 15.90 9.48 3.48
CA PRO A 140 15.79 8.15 4.11
C PRO A 140 14.39 7.92 4.69
N GLN A 141 13.41 7.62 3.82
CA GLN A 141 11.98 7.56 4.14
C GLN A 141 11.65 6.53 5.21
N VAL A 142 12.27 5.35 5.15
CA VAL A 142 12.03 4.26 6.11
C VAL A 142 12.48 4.68 7.52
N GLU A 143 13.65 5.31 7.63
CA GLU A 143 14.19 5.80 8.89
C GLU A 143 13.28 6.88 9.50
N VAL A 144 12.77 7.77 8.67
CA VAL A 144 11.92 8.88 9.11
C VAL A 144 10.51 8.39 9.49
N THR A 145 9.95 7.43 8.78
CA THR A 145 8.62 6.87 9.08
C THR A 145 8.62 5.85 10.22
N ARG A 146 9.73 5.20 10.48
CA ARG A 146 9.85 4.13 11.48
C ARG A 146 9.32 4.47 12.87
N PRO A 147 9.63 5.64 13.48
CA PRO A 147 9.10 5.98 14.81
C PRO A 147 7.60 6.27 14.83
N MET A 148 6.97 6.43 13.67
CA MET A 148 5.56 6.77 13.52
C MET A 148 4.71 5.62 12.98
N THR A 149 5.28 4.41 12.86
CA THR A 149 4.61 3.25 12.29
C THR A 149 4.91 2.00 13.09
N LYS A 150 3.97 1.09 13.16
CA LYS A 150 4.17 -0.24 13.77
C LYS A 150 5.20 -1.06 13.00
N HIS A 151 5.22 -0.93 11.67
CA HIS A 151 6.13 -1.65 10.78
C HIS A 151 6.52 -0.73 9.62
N SER A 152 7.80 -0.71 9.28
CA SER A 152 8.34 0.01 8.12
C SER A 152 9.35 -0.84 7.40
N VAL A 153 9.19 -1.02 6.10
CA VAL A 153 10.05 -1.87 5.30
C VAL A 153 10.37 -1.22 3.96
N PHE A 154 11.60 -1.38 3.51
CA PHE A 154 12.03 -1.10 2.15
C PHE A 154 11.94 -2.39 1.31
N VAL A 155 11.32 -2.31 0.15
CA VAL A 155 11.22 -3.44 -0.80
C VAL A 155 12.41 -3.35 -1.77
N PRO A 156 13.43 -4.21 -1.65
CA PRO A 156 14.67 -4.09 -2.41
C PRO A 156 14.52 -4.57 -3.85
N SER A 157 13.60 -5.45 -4.13
CA SER A 157 13.39 -6.01 -5.47
C SER A 157 11.96 -6.49 -5.68
N ILE A 158 11.60 -6.71 -6.93
CA ILE A 158 10.26 -7.20 -7.31
C ILE A 158 9.98 -8.61 -6.75
N GLU A 159 11.00 -9.45 -6.65
CA GLU A 159 10.90 -10.81 -6.12
C GLU A 159 10.49 -10.83 -4.65
N ARG A 160 10.91 -9.81 -3.89
CA ARG A 160 10.57 -9.67 -2.47
C ARG A 160 9.26 -8.92 -2.22
N LEU A 161 8.66 -8.33 -3.27
CA LEU A 161 7.51 -7.44 -3.13
C LEU A 161 6.31 -8.15 -2.46
N ALA A 162 5.94 -9.31 -2.95
CA ALA A 162 4.76 -10.01 -2.45
C ALA A 162 4.91 -10.45 -0.98
N GLU A 163 6.09 -10.96 -0.61
CA GLU A 163 6.40 -11.36 0.77
C GLU A 163 6.35 -10.17 1.72
N LEU A 164 7.03 -9.07 1.36
CA LEU A 164 7.16 -7.90 2.23
C LEU A 164 5.85 -7.10 2.33
N LEU A 165 5.08 -7.03 1.26
CA LEU A 165 3.75 -6.40 1.30
C LEU A 165 2.77 -7.20 2.17
N ARG A 166 2.89 -8.53 2.19
CA ARG A 166 2.05 -9.37 3.05
C ARG A 166 2.44 -9.26 4.53
N ALA A 167 3.71 -9.00 4.81
CA ALA A 167 4.21 -8.83 6.18
C ALA A 167 3.84 -7.47 6.78
N ALA A 168 3.54 -6.47 5.96
CA ALA A 168 3.16 -5.12 6.37
C ALA A 168 1.69 -5.05 6.78
#